data_ef6430449e7622aabffcf92b7ac71528
#
_entry.id   ef6430449e7622aabffcf92b7ac71528
#
_cell.length_a   1.000
_cell.length_b   1.000
_cell.length_c   1.000
_cell.angle_alpha   90.00
_cell.angle_beta   90.00
_cell.angle_gamma   90.00
#
_symmetry.space_group_name_H-M   'P 1'
#
loop_
_entity.id
_entity.type
_entity.pdbx_description
1 polymer ?
#
loop_
_entity_poly.entity_id
_entity_poly.type
_entity_poly.pdbx_seq_one_letter_code
_entity_poly.pdbx_strand_id
1 'polypeptide(L)'
;MNFPFHENNSYKEIIDHVSRLQIESIMDTTHLIKEEMLELAVMRLEKAKNIVIFGMKPNSYFAEGLRWKFLSIGVSMQIAPYGEFGMIARTLTKNDCAILISYSGNNKDKDPMTQIEMLKRQEVPVIAMTSEGKNYIQENIDCIFAISSNERLYSKISSFATEQSLLFIFNVIFSCYFKKNYHENLVYKIENSKILESQRTANSKKIEEI
;
A
#
# COMPACT_ATOMS: atom_id res chain seq x y z
N MET A 1 18.63 0.33 8.20
CA MET A 1 19.34 -0.18 9.43
C MET A 1 18.57 -1.38 9.97
N ASN A 2 19.25 -2.54 10.15
CA ASN A 2 18.57 -3.80 10.53
C ASN A 2 18.35 -3.94 12.04
N PHE A 3 19.16 -3.24 12.82
CA PHE A 3 19.14 -3.20 14.27
C PHE A 3 19.15 -1.73 14.70
N PRO A 4 17.98 -1.05 14.71
CA PRO A 4 17.93 0.38 15.03
C PRO A 4 18.26 0.68 16.49
N PHE A 5 18.23 -0.33 17.37
CA PHE A 5 18.60 -0.23 18.78
C PHE A 5 19.25 -1.52 19.28
N HIS A 6 19.91 -1.45 20.43
CA HIS A 6 20.58 -2.53 21.12
C HIS A 6 20.04 -2.69 22.57
N GLU A 7 20.36 -3.79 23.20
CA GLU A 7 19.89 -4.14 24.55
C GLU A 7 20.20 -3.09 25.63
N ASN A 8 21.29 -2.34 25.45
CA ASN A 8 21.73 -1.33 26.41
C ASN A 8 21.16 0.08 26.15
N ASN A 9 20.34 0.26 25.10
CA ASN A 9 19.73 1.55 24.83
C ASN A 9 18.62 1.87 25.84
N SER A 10 18.61 3.11 26.31
CA SER A 10 17.47 3.65 27.07
C SER A 10 16.22 3.77 26.19
N TYR A 11 15.05 3.80 26.80
CA TYR A 11 13.79 4.01 26.05
C TYR A 11 13.77 5.30 25.24
N LYS A 12 14.42 6.36 25.74
CA LYS A 12 14.55 7.63 24.99
C LYS A 12 15.36 7.44 23.72
N GLU A 13 16.49 6.78 23.79
CA GLU A 13 17.32 6.47 22.61
C GLU A 13 16.57 5.60 21.62
N ILE A 14 15.78 4.61 22.08
CA ILE A 14 14.93 3.78 21.22
C ILE A 14 13.89 4.63 20.49
N ILE A 15 13.21 5.56 21.18
CA ILE A 15 12.27 6.49 20.57
C ILE A 15 12.96 7.30 19.46
N ASP A 16 14.13 7.87 19.76
CA ASP A 16 14.89 8.71 18.81
C ASP A 16 15.37 7.89 17.58
N HIS A 17 15.85 6.67 17.80
CA HIS A 17 16.31 5.81 16.72
C HIS A 17 15.17 5.32 15.81
N VAL A 18 14.05 4.88 16.38
CA VAL A 18 12.89 4.40 15.61
C VAL A 18 12.27 5.55 14.83
N SER A 19 12.07 6.72 15.47
CA SER A 19 11.50 7.88 14.78
C SER A 19 12.38 8.35 13.62
N ARG A 20 13.69 8.41 13.81
CA ARG A 20 14.64 8.77 12.75
C ARG A 20 14.58 7.79 11.58
N LEU A 21 14.61 6.48 11.85
CA LEU A 21 14.51 5.46 10.83
C LEU A 21 13.22 5.58 9.99
N GLN A 22 12.09 5.87 10.65
CA GLN A 22 10.81 6.04 9.97
C GLN A 22 10.77 7.30 9.11
N ILE A 23 11.30 8.43 9.62
CA ILE A 23 11.41 9.69 8.87
C ILE A 23 12.31 9.50 7.64
N GLU A 24 13.49 8.91 7.81
CA GLU A 24 14.41 8.61 6.70
C GLU A 24 13.72 7.73 5.65
N SER A 25 13.01 6.69 6.06
CA SER A 25 12.30 5.80 5.14
C SER A 25 11.22 6.54 4.31
N ILE A 26 10.49 7.48 4.91
CA ILE A 26 9.52 8.32 4.20
C ILE A 26 10.21 9.25 3.21
N MET A 27 11.29 9.92 3.63
CA MET A 27 12.05 10.84 2.77
C MET A 27 12.64 10.12 1.56
N ASP A 28 13.29 8.98 1.78
CA ASP A 28 13.84 8.17 0.70
C ASP A 28 12.76 7.70 -0.27
N THR A 29 11.63 7.21 0.27
CA THR A 29 10.49 6.78 -0.57
C THR A 29 9.93 7.93 -1.40
N THR A 30 9.90 9.15 -0.85
CA THR A 30 9.43 10.33 -1.59
C THR A 30 10.24 10.56 -2.87
N HIS A 31 11.56 10.37 -2.82
CA HIS A 31 12.43 10.51 -3.99
C HIS A 31 12.27 9.41 -5.05
N LEU A 32 11.71 8.26 -4.66
CA LEU A 32 11.48 7.13 -5.56
C LEU A 32 10.12 7.18 -6.28
N ILE A 33 9.17 7.95 -5.76
CA ILE A 33 7.85 8.08 -6.37
C ILE A 33 7.94 8.99 -7.60
N LYS A 34 7.51 8.48 -8.74
CA LYS A 34 7.40 9.21 -10.00
C LYS A 34 5.96 9.62 -10.25
N GLU A 35 5.76 10.86 -10.70
CA GLU A 35 4.42 11.41 -10.95
C GLU A 35 3.66 10.59 -12.00
N GLU A 36 4.35 10.16 -13.07
CA GLU A 36 3.75 9.36 -14.14
C GLU A 36 3.21 8.01 -13.62
N MET A 37 3.88 7.44 -12.61
CA MET A 37 3.41 6.20 -11.98
C MET A 37 2.16 6.43 -11.12
N LEU A 38 2.06 7.59 -10.47
CA LEU A 38 0.86 7.98 -9.73
C LEU A 38 -0.33 8.20 -10.67
N GLU A 39 -0.12 8.91 -11.77
CA GLU A 39 -1.16 9.13 -12.79
C GLU A 39 -1.65 7.80 -13.36
N LEU A 40 -0.72 6.90 -13.70
CA LEU A 40 -1.05 5.58 -14.21
C LEU A 40 -1.83 4.73 -13.19
N ALA A 41 -1.38 4.73 -11.92
CA ALA A 41 -2.06 4.00 -10.86
C ALA A 41 -3.46 4.52 -10.61
N VAL A 42 -3.63 5.84 -10.49
CA VAL A 42 -4.95 6.46 -10.30
C VAL A 42 -5.88 6.14 -11.46
N MET A 43 -5.40 6.25 -12.71
CA MET A 43 -6.19 5.90 -13.89
C MET A 43 -6.65 4.43 -13.87
N ARG A 44 -5.78 3.49 -13.45
CA ARG A 44 -6.13 2.06 -13.33
C ARG A 44 -7.19 1.82 -12.28
N LEU A 45 -7.05 2.48 -11.12
CA LEU A 45 -8.00 2.36 -10.02
C LEU A 45 -9.37 2.96 -10.37
N GLU A 46 -9.41 4.11 -11.06
CA GLU A 46 -10.67 4.75 -11.48
C GLU A 46 -11.46 3.91 -12.50
N LYS A 47 -10.76 3.21 -13.40
CA LYS A 47 -11.40 2.39 -14.44
C LYS A 47 -11.79 1.00 -13.96
N ALA A 48 -11.28 0.58 -12.82
CA ALA A 48 -11.47 -0.78 -12.33
C ALA A 48 -12.88 -1.02 -11.81
N LYS A 49 -13.50 -2.11 -12.25
CA LYS A 49 -14.76 -2.63 -11.66
C LYS A 49 -14.52 -3.29 -10.32
N ASN A 50 -13.43 -4.08 -10.24
CA ASN A 50 -12.99 -4.72 -9.02
C ASN A 50 -11.51 -4.41 -8.79
N ILE A 51 -11.14 -4.17 -7.55
CA ILE A 51 -9.75 -3.94 -7.15
C ILE A 51 -9.37 -5.03 -6.16
N VAL A 52 -8.34 -5.81 -6.50
CA VAL A 52 -7.88 -6.92 -5.65
C VAL A 52 -6.42 -6.74 -5.29
N ILE A 53 -6.12 -6.88 -4.00
CA ILE A 53 -4.78 -6.76 -3.43
C ILE A 53 -4.23 -8.16 -3.14
N PHE A 54 -3.08 -8.47 -3.72
CA PHE A 54 -2.33 -9.70 -3.51
C PHE A 54 -1.04 -9.38 -2.73
N GLY A 55 -0.96 -9.85 -1.51
CA GLY A 55 0.20 -9.66 -0.66
C GLY A 55 0.28 -10.72 0.42
N MET A 56 1.47 -11.28 0.62
CA MET A 56 1.73 -12.17 1.75
C MET A 56 1.82 -11.37 3.06
N LYS A 57 1.55 -12.02 4.18
CA LYS A 57 1.77 -11.40 5.50
C LYS A 57 3.26 -11.02 5.68
N PRO A 58 3.57 -9.87 6.27
CA PRO A 58 2.66 -8.89 6.89
C PRO A 58 2.04 -7.86 5.92
N ASN A 59 2.43 -7.84 4.62
CA ASN A 59 2.01 -6.81 3.65
C ASN A 59 0.47 -6.73 3.50
N SER A 60 -0.23 -7.87 3.59
CA SER A 60 -1.69 -7.89 3.56
C SER A 60 -2.33 -7.17 4.74
N TYR A 61 -1.68 -7.17 5.92
CA TYR A 61 -2.15 -6.40 7.08
C TYR A 61 -2.00 -4.89 6.86
N PHE A 62 -0.89 -4.47 6.28
CA PHE A 62 -0.70 -3.04 5.96
C PHE A 62 -1.69 -2.57 4.90
N ALA A 63 -2.04 -3.42 3.95
CA ALA A 63 -3.02 -3.14 2.90
C ALA A 63 -4.45 -2.92 3.43
N GLU A 64 -4.78 -3.42 4.63
CA GLU A 64 -6.08 -3.12 5.26
C GLU A 64 -6.28 -1.62 5.49
N GLY A 65 -5.22 -0.88 5.80
CA GLY A 65 -5.27 0.57 5.92
C GLY A 65 -5.63 1.26 4.61
N LEU A 66 -5.10 0.79 3.48
CA LEU A 66 -5.46 1.27 2.15
C LEU A 66 -6.92 0.96 1.84
N ARG A 67 -7.32 -0.31 2.01
CA ARG A 67 -8.69 -0.76 1.80
C ARG A 67 -9.70 0.07 2.58
N TRP A 68 -9.42 0.35 3.85
CA TRP A 68 -10.29 1.18 4.69
C TRP A 68 -10.42 2.61 4.17
N LYS A 69 -9.33 3.24 3.73
CA LYS A 69 -9.36 4.59 3.16
C LYS A 69 -10.25 4.65 1.92
N PHE A 70 -10.10 3.71 0.98
CA PHE A 70 -10.91 3.64 -0.22
C PHE A 70 -12.38 3.33 0.09
N LEU A 71 -12.64 2.41 1.01
CA LEU A 71 -14.01 2.10 1.46
C LEU A 71 -14.69 3.35 2.05
N SER A 72 -13.95 4.21 2.74
CA SER A 72 -14.48 5.44 3.35
C SER A 72 -14.96 6.49 2.35
N ILE A 73 -14.63 6.31 1.07
CA ILE A 73 -15.09 7.13 -0.07
C ILE A 73 -15.92 6.30 -1.07
N GLY A 74 -16.46 5.15 -0.64
CA GLY A 74 -17.36 4.32 -1.44
C GLY A 74 -16.67 3.37 -2.42
N VAL A 75 -15.35 3.27 -2.43
CA VAL A 75 -14.59 2.37 -3.31
C VAL A 75 -14.24 1.09 -2.57
N SER A 76 -14.77 -0.04 -3.05
CA SER A 76 -14.50 -1.35 -2.46
C SER A 76 -13.21 -1.96 -3.00
N MET A 77 -12.39 -2.51 -2.11
CA MET A 77 -11.21 -3.30 -2.45
C MET A 77 -11.26 -4.63 -1.72
N GLN A 78 -10.84 -5.69 -2.38
CA GLN A 78 -10.68 -7.02 -1.76
C GLN A 78 -9.20 -7.28 -1.48
N ILE A 79 -8.88 -7.78 -0.29
CA ILE A 79 -7.58 -8.40 -0.03
C ILE A 79 -7.74 -9.89 -0.25
N ALA A 80 -6.99 -10.45 -1.18
CA ALA A 80 -7.06 -11.87 -1.49
C ALA A 80 -6.56 -12.71 -0.30
N PRO A 81 -7.35 -13.68 0.20
CA PRO A 81 -6.90 -14.58 1.25
C PRO A 81 -5.74 -15.46 0.77
N TYR A 82 -4.82 -15.76 1.68
CA TYR A 82 -3.75 -16.72 1.39
C TYR A 82 -4.35 -18.11 1.04
N GLY A 83 -3.83 -18.70 -0.02
CA GLY A 83 -4.34 -19.97 -0.56
C GLY A 83 -5.42 -19.82 -1.65
N GLU A 84 -5.99 -18.62 -1.83
CA GLU A 84 -7.01 -18.36 -2.84
C GLU A 84 -6.50 -17.51 -4.03
N PHE A 85 -5.24 -17.07 -4.01
CA PHE A 85 -4.69 -16.14 -5.00
C PHE A 85 -4.93 -16.58 -6.43
N GLY A 86 -4.63 -17.84 -6.75
CA GLY A 86 -4.79 -18.36 -8.09
C GLY A 86 -6.25 -18.39 -8.57
N MET A 87 -7.19 -18.74 -7.69
CA MET A 87 -8.62 -18.74 -8.03
C MET A 87 -9.13 -17.32 -8.25
N ILE A 88 -8.77 -16.40 -7.37
CA ILE A 88 -9.19 -14.99 -7.47
C ILE A 88 -8.56 -14.33 -8.71
N ALA A 89 -7.25 -14.54 -8.96
CA ALA A 89 -6.59 -14.00 -10.15
C ALA A 89 -7.27 -14.46 -11.46
N ARG A 90 -7.80 -15.69 -11.50
CA ARG A 90 -8.53 -16.21 -12.67
C ARG A 90 -9.88 -15.54 -12.93
N THR A 91 -10.48 -14.89 -11.94
CA THR A 91 -11.75 -14.17 -12.11
C THR A 91 -11.57 -12.76 -12.65
N LEU A 92 -10.34 -12.20 -12.54
CA LEU A 92 -10.05 -10.85 -12.97
C LEU A 92 -9.94 -10.73 -14.49
N THR A 93 -10.30 -9.57 -15.00
CA THR A 93 -10.33 -9.23 -16.42
C THR A 93 -9.63 -7.89 -16.66
N LYS A 94 -9.49 -7.48 -17.91
CA LYS A 94 -8.97 -6.16 -18.30
C LYS A 94 -9.77 -4.97 -17.74
N ASN A 95 -10.96 -5.20 -17.22
CA ASN A 95 -11.79 -4.18 -16.58
C ASN A 95 -11.61 -4.09 -15.06
N ASP A 96 -10.70 -4.87 -14.50
CA ASP A 96 -10.37 -4.92 -13.09
C ASP A 96 -8.95 -4.37 -12.84
N CYS A 97 -8.52 -4.26 -11.59
CA CYS A 97 -7.16 -3.85 -11.25
C CYS A 97 -6.62 -4.75 -10.14
N ALA A 98 -5.40 -5.25 -10.32
CA ALA A 98 -4.68 -5.99 -9.30
C ALA A 98 -3.60 -5.11 -8.67
N ILE A 99 -3.44 -5.19 -7.34
CA ILE A 99 -2.34 -4.57 -6.61
C ILE A 99 -1.48 -5.69 -6.05
N LEU A 100 -0.21 -5.78 -6.47
CA LEU A 100 0.75 -6.78 -6.00
C LEU A 100 1.75 -6.15 -5.03
N ILE A 101 1.92 -6.77 -3.86
CA ILE A 101 2.84 -6.28 -2.83
C ILE A 101 3.81 -7.38 -2.44
N SER A 102 5.08 -7.20 -2.81
CA SER A 102 6.17 -8.09 -2.41
C SER A 102 7.48 -7.33 -2.32
N TYR A 103 8.04 -7.21 -1.11
CA TYR A 103 9.30 -6.49 -0.92
C TYR A 103 10.44 -7.06 -1.80
N SER A 104 10.69 -8.35 -1.76
CA SER A 104 11.77 -8.94 -2.56
C SER A 104 11.46 -9.00 -4.06
N GLY A 105 10.21 -9.24 -4.43
CA GLY A 105 9.75 -9.31 -5.82
C GLY A 105 10.42 -10.36 -6.72
N ASN A 106 11.30 -11.20 -6.20
CA ASN A 106 12.23 -12.01 -7.02
C ASN A 106 11.77 -13.43 -7.32
N ASN A 107 11.05 -14.08 -6.42
CA ASN A 107 10.76 -15.50 -6.57
C ASN A 107 9.46 -15.71 -7.35
N LYS A 108 9.59 -15.95 -8.67
CA LYS A 108 8.47 -16.19 -9.56
C LYS A 108 7.57 -17.39 -9.16
N ASP A 109 8.12 -18.34 -8.41
CA ASP A 109 7.42 -19.56 -7.99
C ASP A 109 6.75 -19.42 -6.61
N LYS A 110 6.73 -18.21 -6.05
CA LYS A 110 6.05 -17.88 -4.78
C LYS A 110 5.06 -16.77 -4.95
N ASP A 111 3.95 -16.86 -4.22
CA ASP A 111 2.95 -15.81 -4.16
C ASP A 111 3.50 -14.47 -3.60
N PRO A 112 3.04 -13.35 -4.13
CA PRO A 112 2.02 -13.20 -5.17
C PRO A 112 2.55 -13.25 -6.60
N MET A 113 3.87 -13.45 -6.84
CA MET A 113 4.49 -13.41 -8.16
C MET A 113 3.97 -14.51 -9.09
N THR A 114 3.55 -15.65 -8.55
CA THR A 114 2.92 -16.76 -9.33
C THR A 114 1.70 -16.31 -10.12
N GLN A 115 1.05 -15.21 -9.72
CA GLN A 115 -0.15 -14.69 -10.38
C GLN A 115 0.16 -13.81 -11.59
N ILE A 116 1.39 -13.30 -11.73
CA ILE A 116 1.76 -12.31 -12.76
C ILE A 116 1.46 -12.81 -14.18
N GLU A 117 1.86 -14.04 -14.51
CA GLU A 117 1.62 -14.60 -15.84
C GLU A 117 0.12 -14.73 -16.16
N MET A 118 -0.69 -15.10 -15.18
CA MET A 118 -2.14 -15.18 -15.34
C MET A 118 -2.75 -13.80 -15.58
N LEU A 119 -2.40 -12.83 -14.74
CA LEU A 119 -2.89 -11.45 -14.86
C LEU A 119 -2.50 -10.84 -16.21
N LYS A 120 -1.28 -11.08 -16.69
CA LYS A 120 -0.82 -10.63 -18.02
C LYS A 120 -1.64 -11.23 -19.15
N ARG A 121 -1.88 -12.55 -19.12
CA ARG A 121 -2.69 -13.24 -20.16
C ARG A 121 -4.12 -12.72 -20.23
N GLN A 122 -4.67 -12.27 -19.10
CA GLN A 122 -6.02 -11.72 -19.00
C GLN A 122 -6.05 -10.18 -19.19
N GLU A 123 -4.88 -9.59 -19.52
CA GLU A 123 -4.70 -8.13 -19.71
C GLU A 123 -5.15 -7.31 -18.50
N VAL A 124 -5.08 -7.89 -17.29
CA VAL A 124 -5.46 -7.20 -16.05
C VAL A 124 -4.44 -6.08 -15.76
N PRO A 125 -4.86 -4.82 -15.61
CA PRO A 125 -3.99 -3.75 -15.14
C PRO A 125 -3.43 -4.06 -13.75
N VAL A 126 -2.10 -3.95 -13.59
CA VAL A 126 -1.43 -4.29 -12.33
C VAL A 126 -0.65 -3.10 -11.78
N ILE A 127 -0.85 -2.78 -10.51
CA ILE A 127 -0.03 -1.83 -9.74
C ILE A 127 0.84 -2.67 -8.80
N ALA A 128 2.14 -2.46 -8.78
CA ALA A 128 3.02 -3.25 -7.92
C ALA A 128 3.84 -2.38 -6.95
N MET A 129 4.10 -2.93 -5.78
CA MET A 129 5.00 -2.37 -4.78
C MET A 129 6.08 -3.39 -4.46
N THR A 130 7.34 -3.02 -4.70
CA THR A 130 8.50 -3.92 -4.53
C THR A 130 9.75 -3.11 -4.22
N SER A 131 10.83 -3.76 -3.77
CA SER A 131 12.12 -3.09 -3.55
C SER A 131 12.71 -2.56 -4.85
N GLU A 132 13.62 -1.62 -4.73
CA GLU A 132 14.45 -1.15 -5.85
C GLU A 132 15.33 -2.26 -6.44
N GLY A 133 15.79 -2.02 -7.67
CA GLY A 133 16.70 -2.91 -8.37
C GLY A 133 15.97 -3.97 -9.21
N LYS A 134 16.75 -4.76 -9.95
CA LYS A 134 16.19 -5.80 -10.82
C LYS A 134 15.55 -6.91 -10.00
N ASN A 135 14.27 -7.12 -10.21
CA ASN A 135 13.53 -8.26 -9.67
C ASN A 135 12.41 -8.66 -10.64
N TYR A 136 11.80 -9.83 -10.42
CA TYR A 136 10.81 -10.39 -11.32
C TYR A 136 9.57 -9.49 -11.49
N ILE A 137 9.13 -8.77 -10.44
CA ILE A 137 8.04 -7.80 -10.55
C ILE A 137 8.45 -6.65 -11.48
N GLN A 138 9.65 -6.08 -11.29
CA GLN A 138 10.14 -4.96 -12.10
C GLN A 138 10.30 -5.30 -13.59
N GLU A 139 10.59 -6.56 -13.91
CA GLU A 139 10.73 -7.02 -15.29
C GLU A 139 9.37 -7.28 -15.97
N ASN A 140 8.30 -7.42 -15.21
CA ASN A 140 7.01 -7.88 -15.73
C ASN A 140 5.85 -6.91 -15.56
N ILE A 141 5.98 -5.89 -14.73
CA ILE A 141 4.93 -4.91 -14.44
C ILE A 141 5.44 -3.50 -14.82
N ASP A 142 4.58 -2.69 -15.36
CA ASP A 142 4.88 -1.34 -15.85
C ASP A 142 4.53 -0.22 -14.84
N CYS A 143 3.58 -0.45 -13.93
CA CYS A 143 3.19 0.50 -12.89
C CYS A 143 3.76 0.04 -11.54
N ILE A 144 4.91 0.62 -11.16
CA ILE A 144 5.67 0.17 -9.99
C ILE A 144 5.96 1.33 -9.06
N PHE A 145 5.78 1.08 -7.76
CA PHE A 145 6.25 1.92 -6.67
C PHE A 145 7.36 1.19 -5.92
N ALA A 146 8.54 1.82 -5.89
CA ALA A 146 9.67 1.27 -5.17
C ALA A 146 9.52 1.50 -3.66
N ILE A 147 9.68 0.43 -2.89
CA ILE A 147 9.72 0.47 -1.43
C ILE A 147 11.16 0.76 -1.02
N SER A 148 11.39 1.92 -0.40
CA SER A 148 12.68 2.23 0.17
C SER A 148 12.89 1.45 1.46
N SER A 149 13.87 0.56 1.46
CA SER A 149 14.30 -0.13 2.66
C SER A 149 15.66 -0.78 2.45
N ASN A 150 16.54 -0.58 3.40
CA ASN A 150 17.83 -1.26 3.49
C ASN A 150 17.80 -2.47 4.45
N GLU A 151 16.59 -2.97 4.76
CA GLU A 151 16.39 -4.08 5.67
C GLU A 151 16.75 -5.42 5.02
N ARG A 152 17.54 -6.20 5.72
CA ARG A 152 17.87 -7.57 5.31
C ARG A 152 16.64 -8.46 5.43
N LEU A 153 16.58 -9.52 4.63
CA LEU A 153 15.44 -10.45 4.61
C LEU A 153 15.24 -11.15 5.97
N TYR A 154 16.33 -11.57 6.60
CA TYR A 154 16.27 -12.39 7.82
C TYR A 154 16.88 -11.71 9.03
N SER A 155 18.04 -11.04 8.89
CA SER A 155 18.80 -10.47 10.00
C SER A 155 18.32 -9.06 10.34
N LYS A 156 17.13 -8.96 10.95
CA LYS A 156 16.53 -7.70 11.41
C LYS A 156 15.61 -7.91 12.61
N ILE A 157 15.41 -6.87 13.41
CA ILE A 157 14.46 -6.91 14.54
C ILE A 157 13.02 -6.92 14.03
N SER A 158 12.71 -6.02 13.08
CA SER A 158 11.38 -5.90 12.46
C SER A 158 11.48 -5.14 11.14
N SER A 159 10.36 -5.04 10.42
CA SER A 159 10.26 -4.35 9.12
C SER A 159 9.88 -2.87 9.28
N PHE A 160 10.54 -2.14 10.17
CA PHE A 160 10.22 -0.74 10.50
C PHE A 160 10.25 0.19 9.27
N ALA A 161 11.32 0.12 8.46
CA ALA A 161 11.49 0.97 7.29
C ALA A 161 10.56 0.55 6.14
N THR A 162 10.49 -0.76 5.85
CA THR A 162 9.63 -1.33 4.80
C THR A 162 8.17 -0.98 5.05
N GLU A 163 7.71 -1.09 6.30
CA GLU A 163 6.35 -0.76 6.70
C GLU A 163 6.03 0.72 6.44
N GLN A 164 6.90 1.63 6.89
CA GLN A 164 6.69 3.07 6.72
C GLN A 164 6.70 3.49 5.24
N SER A 165 7.61 2.94 4.45
CA SER A 165 7.65 3.15 3.01
C SER A 165 6.33 2.72 2.35
N LEU A 166 5.85 1.52 2.67
CA LEU A 166 4.61 0.98 2.11
C LEU A 166 3.38 1.80 2.50
N LEU A 167 3.26 2.16 3.79
CA LEU A 167 2.16 2.99 4.29
C LEU A 167 2.18 4.39 3.67
N PHE A 168 3.36 4.96 3.44
CA PHE A 168 3.50 6.25 2.76
C PHE A 168 3.03 6.17 1.31
N ILE A 169 3.45 5.15 0.54
CA ILE A 169 2.98 4.90 -0.84
C ILE A 169 1.45 4.80 -0.87
N PHE A 170 0.85 4.05 0.05
CA PHE A 170 -0.61 3.92 0.14
C PHE A 170 -1.30 5.26 0.39
N ASN A 171 -0.74 6.07 1.29
CA ASN A 171 -1.27 7.41 1.58
C ASN A 171 -1.21 8.32 0.35
N VAL A 172 -0.11 8.30 -0.39
CA VAL A 172 0.07 9.11 -1.60
C VAL A 172 -0.90 8.67 -2.71
N ILE A 173 -1.01 7.36 -2.99
CA ILE A 173 -1.95 6.83 -3.99
C ILE A 173 -3.39 7.22 -3.63
N PHE A 174 -3.81 7.02 -2.38
CA PHE A 174 -5.13 7.40 -1.93
C PHE A 174 -5.37 8.90 -2.10
N SER A 175 -4.42 9.74 -1.70
CA SER A 175 -4.56 11.20 -1.80
C SER A 175 -4.66 11.68 -3.25
N CYS A 176 -3.86 11.08 -4.15
CA CYS A 176 -3.94 11.38 -5.59
C CYS A 176 -5.27 10.93 -6.21
N TYR A 177 -5.77 9.74 -5.82
CA TYR A 177 -7.09 9.27 -6.23
C TYR A 177 -8.19 10.20 -5.70
N PHE A 178 -8.16 10.54 -4.40
CA PHE A 178 -9.12 11.44 -3.77
C PHE A 178 -9.19 12.80 -4.47
N LYS A 179 -8.03 13.35 -4.85
CA LYS A 179 -7.90 14.64 -5.54
C LYS A 179 -8.66 14.68 -6.88
N LYS A 180 -8.79 13.56 -7.59
CA LYS A 180 -9.46 13.50 -8.91
C LYS A 180 -10.91 13.96 -8.85
N ASN A 181 -11.66 13.49 -7.88
CA ASN A 181 -13.04 13.83 -7.63
C ASN A 181 -13.19 14.43 -6.22
N TYR A 182 -12.36 15.44 -5.92
CA TYR A 182 -12.15 15.96 -4.57
C TYR A 182 -13.47 16.31 -3.86
N HIS A 183 -14.33 17.07 -4.52
CA HIS A 183 -15.56 17.55 -3.92
C HIS A 183 -16.54 16.39 -3.62
N GLU A 184 -16.73 15.51 -4.57
CA GLU A 184 -17.62 14.33 -4.43
C GLU A 184 -17.12 13.40 -3.34
N ASN A 185 -15.83 13.09 -3.34
CA ASN A 185 -15.19 12.25 -2.33
C ASN A 185 -15.30 12.86 -0.93
N LEU A 186 -15.13 14.19 -0.83
CA LEU A 186 -15.24 14.90 0.45
C LEU A 186 -16.67 14.87 0.99
N VAL A 187 -17.66 15.18 0.16
CA VAL A 187 -19.06 15.13 0.54
C VAL A 187 -19.44 13.72 0.98
N TYR A 188 -19.13 12.72 0.17
CA TYR A 188 -19.40 11.31 0.50
C TYR A 188 -18.77 10.92 1.85
N LYS A 189 -17.50 11.27 2.05
CA LYS A 189 -16.76 10.96 3.29
C LYS A 189 -17.41 11.60 4.51
N ILE A 190 -17.79 12.89 4.42
CA ILE A 190 -18.38 13.63 5.54
C ILE A 190 -19.78 13.09 5.88
N GLU A 191 -20.63 12.91 4.88
CA GLU A 191 -21.99 12.42 5.08
C GLU A 191 -22.02 11.03 5.72
N ASN A 192 -21.22 10.10 5.18
CA ASN A 192 -21.15 8.76 5.74
C ASN A 192 -20.54 8.74 7.14
N SER A 193 -19.50 9.57 7.41
CA SER A 193 -18.94 9.66 8.76
C SER A 193 -19.96 10.17 9.76
N LYS A 194 -20.80 11.18 9.41
CA LYS A 194 -21.87 11.69 10.28
C LYS A 194 -22.92 10.64 10.60
N ILE A 195 -23.28 9.80 9.61
CA ILE A 195 -24.25 8.72 9.80
C ILE A 195 -23.67 7.61 10.69
N LEU A 196 -22.47 7.14 10.35
CA LEU A 196 -21.85 5.98 11.01
C LEU A 196 -21.29 6.29 12.40
N GLU A 197 -20.88 7.54 12.62
CA GLU A 197 -20.23 7.99 13.87
C GLU A 197 -21.10 9.05 14.61
N SER A 198 -22.40 9.03 14.44
CA SER A 198 -23.35 10.04 14.96
C SER A 198 -23.31 10.25 16.49
N GLN A 199 -22.75 9.28 17.22
CA GLN A 199 -22.58 9.37 18.70
C GLN A 199 -21.17 9.74 19.13
N ARG A 200 -20.26 10.01 18.17
CA ARG A 200 -18.88 10.37 18.48
C ARG A 200 -18.81 11.81 18.95
N THR A 201 -18.24 12.01 20.14
CA THR A 201 -18.01 13.32 20.73
C THR A 201 -16.53 13.67 20.73
N ALA A 202 -16.22 14.95 20.48
CA ALA A 202 -14.85 15.44 20.55
C ALA A 202 -14.39 15.58 22.01
N ASN A 203 -13.18 15.10 22.30
CA ASN A 203 -12.55 15.23 23.61
C ASN A 203 -11.76 16.56 23.77
N SER A 204 -11.69 17.35 22.73
CA SER A 204 -10.93 18.61 22.69
C SER A 204 -11.55 19.57 21.68
N LYS A 205 -11.58 20.86 22.04
CA LYS A 205 -12.02 21.95 21.13
C LYS A 205 -11.24 22.01 19.81
N LYS A 206 -10.03 21.43 19.76
CA LYS A 206 -9.21 21.39 18.52
C LYS A 206 -9.74 20.40 17.46
N ILE A 207 -10.55 19.43 17.87
CA ILE A 207 -11.11 18.39 17.00
C ILE A 207 -12.64 18.43 16.97
N GLU A 208 -13.26 19.46 17.60
CA GLU A 208 -14.69 19.72 17.53
C GLU A 208 -15.03 20.27 16.14
N GLU A 209 -15.97 19.65 15.46
CA GLU A 209 -16.46 20.17 14.18
C GLU A 209 -17.37 21.38 14.43
N ILE A 210 -17.18 22.42 13.64
CA ILE A 210 -17.95 23.67 13.69
C ILE A 210 -19.28 23.48 12.96
#